data_0cb7ecec6b9456d09c65b032aa56f2d9
#
_entry.id   0cb7ecec6b9456d09c65b032aa56f2d9
#
_cell.length_a   1.000
_cell.length_b   1.000
_cell.length_c   1.000
_cell.angle_alpha   90.00
_cell.angle_beta   90.00
_cell.angle_gamma   90.00
#
_symmetry.space_group_name_H-M   'P 1'
#
loop_
_entity.id
_entity.type
_entity.pdbx_description
1 polymer ?
#
loop_
_entity_poly.entity_id
_entity_poly.type
_entity_poly.pdbx_seq_one_letter_code
_entity_poly.pdbx_strand_id
1 'polypeptide(L)'
;MSISILDRLWFLHQNPGQQAPQILMDTPLSIEEGQNLQIQLLERWLDQGEELGGWKIGMTSGATRNAMGDGIRPFGFILKSRIGLDNMKLNLKELHNGGVENEVCFGFNASLSAGT
;
A
#
# COMPACT_ATOMS: atom_id res chain seq x y z
N MET A 1 4.00 -25.83 -11.50
CA MET A 1 3.06 -25.08 -10.63
C MET A 1 3.03 -23.61 -11.06
N SER A 2 1.86 -23.04 -11.17
CA SER A 2 1.75 -21.60 -11.43
C SER A 2 2.10 -20.79 -10.18
N ILE A 3 2.84 -19.69 -10.38
CA ILE A 3 3.16 -18.76 -9.31
C ILE A 3 1.88 -17.99 -8.95
N SER A 4 1.53 -17.92 -7.69
CA SER A 4 0.34 -17.20 -7.23
C SER A 4 0.45 -15.69 -7.47
N ILE A 5 -0.68 -15.00 -7.53
CA ILE A 5 -0.72 -13.52 -7.61
C ILE A 5 -0.01 -12.92 -6.41
N LEU A 6 -0.22 -13.45 -5.22
CA LEU A 6 0.43 -12.99 -4.01
C LEU A 6 1.96 -13.08 -4.10
N ASP A 7 2.50 -14.17 -4.64
CA ASP A 7 3.94 -14.34 -4.80
C ASP A 7 4.53 -13.35 -5.83
N ARG A 8 3.78 -13.05 -6.89
CA ARG A 8 4.19 -12.04 -7.87
C ARG A 8 4.20 -10.63 -7.27
N LEU A 9 3.18 -10.29 -6.50
CA LEU A 9 3.11 -9.02 -5.78
C LEU A 9 4.24 -8.93 -4.74
N TRP A 10 4.49 -10.01 -4.00
CA TRP A 10 5.59 -10.07 -3.03
C TRP A 10 6.95 -9.81 -3.70
N PHE A 11 7.19 -10.45 -4.85
CA PHE A 11 8.42 -10.21 -5.63
C PHE A 11 8.57 -8.74 -6.01
N LEU A 12 7.51 -8.08 -6.48
CA LEU A 12 7.55 -6.65 -6.84
C LEU A 12 7.80 -5.76 -5.62
N HIS A 13 7.24 -6.08 -4.47
CA HIS A 13 7.48 -5.35 -3.23
C HIS A 13 8.95 -5.46 -2.77
N GLN A 14 9.57 -6.60 -3.00
CA GLN A 14 10.99 -6.80 -2.66
C GLN A 14 11.96 -6.27 -3.72
N ASN A 15 11.49 -6.07 -4.94
CA ASN A 15 12.30 -5.61 -6.08
C ASN A 15 11.67 -4.38 -6.72
N PRO A 16 11.66 -3.23 -6.03
CA PRO A 16 11.10 -2.01 -6.57
C PRO A 16 11.82 -1.62 -7.88
N GLY A 17 11.08 -1.11 -8.84
CA GLY A 17 11.59 -0.79 -10.17
C GLY A 17 11.45 -1.90 -11.20
N GLN A 18 11.09 -3.12 -10.80
CA GLN A 18 10.72 -4.16 -11.74
C GLN A 18 9.36 -3.89 -12.37
N GLN A 19 9.25 -4.18 -13.66
CA GLN A 19 7.97 -4.05 -14.35
C GLN A 19 6.99 -5.13 -13.86
N ALA A 20 5.76 -4.73 -13.60
CA ALA A 20 4.71 -5.67 -13.22
C ALA A 20 4.43 -6.66 -14.38
N PRO A 21 4.35 -7.97 -14.10
CA PRO A 21 3.97 -8.94 -15.11
C PRO A 21 2.57 -8.65 -15.66
N GLN A 22 2.36 -8.86 -16.97
CA GLN A 22 1.08 -8.59 -17.62
C GLN A 22 -0.09 -9.32 -16.96
N ILE A 23 0.15 -10.52 -16.42
CA ILE A 23 -0.88 -11.30 -15.72
C ILE A 23 -1.52 -10.55 -14.55
N LEU A 24 -0.80 -9.65 -13.90
CA LEU A 24 -1.37 -8.83 -12.82
C LEU A 24 -2.35 -7.78 -13.36
N MET A 25 -2.13 -7.32 -14.59
CA MET A 25 -3.01 -6.38 -15.27
C MET A 25 -4.25 -7.06 -15.84
N ASP A 26 -4.10 -8.31 -16.27
CA ASP A 26 -5.16 -9.06 -16.99
C ASP A 26 -6.00 -9.93 -16.04
N THR A 27 -5.59 -10.10 -14.78
CA THR A 27 -6.35 -10.89 -13.81
C THR A 27 -7.46 -10.03 -13.18
N PRO A 28 -8.74 -10.35 -13.43
CA PRO A 28 -9.82 -9.62 -12.80
C PRO A 28 -9.87 -9.95 -11.30
N LEU A 29 -9.80 -8.92 -10.46
CA LEU A 29 -9.96 -9.03 -9.01
C LEU A 29 -11.09 -8.12 -8.56
N SER A 30 -11.91 -8.59 -7.64
CA SER A 30 -12.81 -7.71 -6.91
C SER A 30 -12.00 -6.81 -5.96
N ILE A 31 -12.62 -5.74 -5.50
CA ILE A 31 -12.02 -4.85 -4.49
C ILE A 31 -11.68 -5.64 -3.22
N GLU A 32 -12.58 -6.52 -2.78
CA GLU A 32 -12.38 -7.36 -1.62
C GLU A 32 -11.17 -8.31 -1.79
N GLU A 33 -11.04 -8.96 -2.93
CA GLU A 33 -9.89 -9.82 -3.25
C GLU A 33 -8.58 -9.02 -3.23
N GLY A 34 -8.59 -7.82 -3.82
CA GLY A 34 -7.41 -6.93 -3.81
C GLY A 34 -7.04 -6.48 -2.39
N GLN A 35 -8.02 -6.14 -1.57
CA GLN A 35 -7.79 -5.78 -0.16
C GLN A 35 -7.24 -6.96 0.65
N ASN A 36 -7.77 -8.16 0.44
CA ASN A 36 -7.26 -9.37 1.10
C ASN A 36 -5.82 -9.68 0.70
N LEU A 37 -5.47 -9.54 -0.57
CA LEU A 37 -4.08 -9.69 -1.03
C LEU A 37 -3.16 -8.67 -0.37
N GLN A 38 -3.60 -7.42 -0.20
CA GLN A 38 -2.83 -6.39 0.48
C GLN A 38 -2.56 -6.76 1.95
N ILE A 39 -3.55 -7.27 2.66
CA ILE A 39 -3.37 -7.74 4.04
C ILE A 39 -2.39 -8.91 4.11
N GLN A 40 -2.48 -9.86 3.19
CA GLN A 40 -1.53 -10.98 3.11
C GLN A 40 -0.09 -10.51 2.81
N LEU A 41 0.07 -9.45 2.00
CA LEU A 41 1.39 -8.84 1.78
C LEU A 41 1.92 -8.21 3.07
N LEU A 42 1.07 -7.49 3.80
CA LEU A 42 1.45 -6.94 5.11
C LEU A 42 1.89 -8.05 6.06
N GLU A 43 1.14 -9.14 6.16
CA GLU A 43 1.50 -10.29 6.99
C GLU A 43 2.88 -10.85 6.64
N ARG A 44 3.22 -10.97 5.36
CA ARG A 44 4.56 -11.38 4.92
C ARG A 44 5.65 -10.41 5.40
N TRP A 45 5.41 -9.11 5.32
CA TRP A 45 6.36 -8.12 5.84
C TRP A 45 6.54 -8.24 7.36
N LEU A 46 5.46 -8.44 8.10
CA LEU A 46 5.52 -8.64 9.55
C LEU A 46 6.29 -9.93 9.90
N ASP A 47 6.11 -11.00 9.14
CA ASP A 47 6.86 -12.24 9.30
C ASP A 47 8.37 -12.06 9.00
N GLN A 48 8.75 -11.07 8.20
CA GLN A 48 10.13 -10.69 7.96
C GLN A 48 10.73 -9.78 9.04
N GLY A 49 9.96 -9.45 10.08
CA GLY A 49 10.39 -8.58 11.17
C GLY A 49 10.05 -7.10 10.99
N GLU A 50 9.34 -6.74 9.94
CA GLU A 50 8.81 -5.39 9.78
C GLU A 50 7.67 -5.12 10.76
N GLU A 51 7.43 -3.85 11.04
CA GLU A 51 6.32 -3.40 11.87
C GLU A 51 5.35 -2.53 11.06
N LEU A 52 4.06 -2.62 11.37
CA LEU A 52 3.07 -1.71 10.84
C LEU A 52 3.26 -0.32 11.46
N GLY A 53 3.42 0.70 10.61
CA GLY A 53 3.56 2.09 11.04
C GLY A 53 2.27 2.87 10.93
N GLY A 54 1.42 2.53 9.99
CA GLY A 54 0.15 3.21 9.77
C GLY A 54 -0.53 2.80 8.48
N TRP A 55 -1.55 3.55 8.13
CA TRP A 55 -2.36 3.35 6.94
C TRP A 55 -2.49 4.66 6.16
N LYS A 56 -2.49 4.57 4.83
CA LYS A 56 -2.81 5.68 3.93
C LYS A 56 -4.15 5.41 3.26
N ILE A 57 -4.96 6.46 3.14
CA ILE A 57 -6.20 6.44 2.36
C ILE A 57 -5.99 7.34 1.15
N GLY A 58 -6.31 6.84 -0.04
CA GLY A 58 -6.18 7.58 -1.28
C GLY A 58 -7.53 8.05 -1.85
N MET A 59 -7.47 8.80 -2.96
CA MET A 59 -8.65 9.26 -3.71
C MET A 59 -9.68 9.98 -2.84
N THR A 60 -9.21 10.88 -1.97
CA THR A 60 -10.08 11.58 -1.00
C THR A 60 -10.74 12.82 -1.58
N SER A 61 -10.29 13.29 -2.74
CA SER A 61 -10.81 14.49 -3.39
C SER A 61 -10.62 14.45 -4.91
N GLY A 62 -11.19 15.44 -5.61
CA GLY A 62 -11.03 15.61 -7.05
C GLY A 62 -11.88 14.67 -7.90
N ALA A 63 -11.60 14.64 -9.21
CA ALA A 63 -12.39 13.93 -10.20
C ALA A 63 -12.32 12.39 -10.04
N THR A 64 -11.26 11.88 -9.45
CA THR A 64 -11.04 10.43 -9.25
C THR A 64 -11.63 9.91 -7.94
N ARG A 65 -12.25 10.78 -7.13
CA ARG A 65 -12.74 10.43 -5.80
C ARG A 65 -13.60 9.16 -5.74
N ASN A 66 -14.43 8.94 -6.73
CA ASN A 66 -15.33 7.78 -6.79
C ASN A 66 -14.95 6.79 -7.91
N ALA A 67 -13.69 6.78 -8.35
CA ALA A 67 -13.25 5.90 -9.44
C ALA A 67 -13.38 4.41 -9.10
N MET A 68 -13.32 4.03 -7.82
CA MET A 68 -13.51 2.65 -7.35
C MET A 68 -14.97 2.34 -6.94
N GLY A 69 -15.85 3.33 -7.01
CA GLY A 69 -17.22 3.25 -6.55
C GLY A 69 -17.55 4.36 -5.55
N ASP A 70 -18.83 4.67 -5.40
CA ASP A 70 -19.27 5.74 -4.51
C ASP A 70 -18.94 5.41 -3.04
N GLY A 71 -18.21 6.31 -2.39
CA GLY A 71 -17.78 6.14 -1.02
C GLY A 71 -16.64 5.14 -0.80
N ILE A 72 -16.18 4.44 -1.84
CA ILE A 72 -15.07 3.49 -1.74
C ILE A 72 -13.74 4.22 -1.90
N ARG A 73 -12.83 3.99 -0.96
CA ARG A 73 -11.49 4.58 -0.97
C ARG A 73 -10.42 3.49 -0.93
N PRO A 74 -9.38 3.59 -1.77
CA PRO A 74 -8.23 2.71 -1.63
C PRO A 74 -7.51 3.03 -0.32
N PHE A 75 -7.01 1.99 0.33
CA PHE A 75 -6.14 2.14 1.48
C PHE A 75 -4.88 1.31 1.29
N GLY A 76 -3.80 1.73 1.93
CA GLY A 76 -2.53 1.02 1.90
C GLY A 76 -1.86 1.03 3.27
N PHE A 77 -1.12 -0.03 3.58
CA PHE A 77 -0.30 -0.06 4.78
C PHE A 77 0.99 0.75 4.57
N ILE A 78 1.48 1.31 5.66
CA ILE A 78 2.79 1.95 5.72
C ILE A 78 3.61 1.19 6.75
N LEU A 79 4.76 0.63 6.33
CA LEU A 79 5.68 -0.01 7.25
C LEU A 79 6.37 1.07 8.09
N LYS A 80 6.60 0.77 9.37
CA LYS A 80 7.27 1.68 10.30
C LYS A 80 8.64 2.12 9.79
N SER A 81 9.37 1.23 9.13
CA SER A 81 10.67 1.52 8.50
C SER A 81 10.59 2.57 7.38
N ARG A 82 9.40 2.85 6.84
CA ARG A 82 9.15 3.85 5.79
C ARG A 82 8.73 5.22 6.34
N ILE A 83 8.57 5.35 7.65
CA ILE A 83 8.24 6.61 8.32
C ILE A 83 9.54 7.27 8.73
N GLY A 84 9.87 8.37 8.07
CA GLY A 84 11.06 9.14 8.36
C GLY A 84 10.81 10.21 9.43
N LEU A 85 11.88 10.70 10.00
CA LEU A 85 11.85 11.86 10.87
C LEU A 85 11.82 13.15 10.05
N ASP A 86 11.41 14.25 10.69
CA ASP A 86 11.50 15.58 10.09
C ASP A 86 12.96 15.88 9.66
N ASN A 87 13.11 16.57 8.55
CA ASN A 87 14.41 16.88 7.94
C ASN A 87 15.21 15.66 7.43
N MET A 88 14.61 14.47 7.32
CA MET A 88 15.32 13.34 6.71
C MET A 88 15.65 13.64 5.25
N LYS A 89 16.77 13.09 4.78
CA LYS A 89 17.16 13.15 3.37
C LYS A 89 16.83 11.82 2.68
N LEU A 90 16.17 11.92 1.53
CA LEU A 90 15.85 10.77 0.69
C LEU A 90 16.76 10.76 -0.54
N ASN A 91 17.27 9.59 -0.89
CA ASN A 91 17.98 9.41 -2.14
C ASN A 91 16.96 9.19 -3.26
N LEU A 92 16.85 10.14 -4.18
CA LEU A 92 15.92 10.06 -5.29
C LEU A 92 16.11 8.84 -6.20
N LYS A 93 17.32 8.27 -6.23
CA LYS A 93 17.59 7.05 -7.00
C LYS A 93 16.90 5.82 -6.42
N GLU A 94 16.54 5.85 -5.15
CA GLU A 94 15.79 4.78 -4.47
C GLU A 94 14.28 4.91 -4.65
N LEU A 95 13.82 6.06 -5.15
CA LEU A 95 12.42 6.34 -5.44
C LEU A 95 12.15 6.13 -6.93
N HIS A 96 11.69 4.96 -7.31
CA HIS A 96 11.34 4.65 -8.70
C HIS A 96 10.11 5.47 -9.12
N ASN A 97 10.30 6.47 -10.00
CA ASN A 97 9.28 7.42 -10.41
C ASN A 97 8.60 8.13 -9.21
N GLY A 98 9.38 8.48 -8.21
CA GLY A 98 8.88 9.09 -6.98
C GLY A 98 8.22 10.45 -7.22
N GLY A 99 7.25 10.74 -6.37
CA GLY A 99 6.57 12.02 -6.30
C GLY A 99 6.38 12.47 -4.85
N VAL A 100 5.85 13.66 -4.66
CA VAL A 100 5.54 14.22 -3.34
C VAL A 100 4.08 14.58 -3.27
N GLU A 101 3.42 14.17 -2.21
CA GLU A 101 2.04 14.54 -1.88
C GLU A 101 1.99 15.14 -0.48
N ASN A 102 1.17 16.17 -0.29
CA ASN A 102 0.88 16.72 1.02
C ASN A 102 -0.37 16.03 1.57
N GLU A 103 -0.27 15.48 2.78
CA GLU A 103 -1.33 14.71 3.41
C GLU A 103 -1.57 15.21 4.85
N VAL A 104 -2.82 15.08 5.30
CA VAL A 104 -3.15 15.26 6.72
C VAL A 104 -2.93 13.93 7.43
N CYS A 105 -2.13 13.97 8.49
CA CYS A 105 -1.85 12.78 9.29
C CYS A 105 -2.56 12.85 10.64
N PHE A 106 -3.25 11.77 10.99
CA PHE A 106 -3.87 11.62 12.30
C PHE A 106 -3.11 10.58 13.11
N GLY A 107 -2.68 10.95 14.30
CA GLY A 107 -2.14 10.02 15.28
C GLY A 107 -3.24 9.55 16.23
N PHE A 108 -3.28 8.23 16.46
CA PHE A 108 -4.22 7.63 17.42
C PHE A 108 -3.46 7.16 18.66
N ASN A 109 -3.97 7.49 19.83
CA ASN A 109 -3.39 7.06 21.12
C ASN A 109 -4.06 5.79 21.67
N ALA A 110 -5.03 5.25 20.97
CA ALA A 110 -5.72 4.01 21.30
C ALA A 110 -6.17 3.30 20.03
N SER A 111 -6.37 1.99 20.11
CA SER A 111 -6.94 1.22 19.02
C SER A 111 -8.39 1.62 18.78
N LEU A 112 -8.78 1.69 17.50
CA LEU A 112 -10.15 1.92 17.09
C LEU A 112 -10.86 0.57 16.92
N SER A 113 -12.09 0.49 17.43
CA SER A 113 -12.96 -0.66 17.19
C SER A 113 -13.90 -0.40 16.02
N ALA A 114 -14.43 -1.47 15.43
CA ALA A 114 -15.45 -1.37 14.40
C ALA A 114 -16.66 -0.59 14.94
N GLY A 115 -17.18 0.35 14.14
CA GLY A 115 -18.31 1.20 14.52
C GLY A 115 -17.94 2.43 15.37
N THR A 116 -16.66 2.69 15.51
CA THR A 116 -16.19 3.92 16.19
C THR A 116 -16.44 5.15 15.32
#